data_982cbd64e4991b73ab92c8406b16653e
#
_entry.id   982cbd64e4991b73ab92c8406b16653e
#
_cell.length_a   1.000
_cell.length_b   1.000
_cell.length_c   1.000
_cell.angle_alpha   90.00
_cell.angle_beta   90.00
_cell.angle_gamma   90.00
#
_symmetry.space_group_name_H-M   'P 1'
#
loop_
_entity.id
_entity.type
_entity.pdbx_description
1 polymer ?
#
loop_
_entity_poly.entity_id
_entity_poly.type
_entity_poly.pdbx_seq_one_letter_code
_entity_poly.pdbx_strand_id
1 'polypeptide(L)'
;KEIKDHGEGGTIIGAPVRGRVLIIDDVISAGTSINEAVSIIDGNDGSACGIIVAIDRQEKGAGDISAIQDVSNKFNIPTLSIITLDNIIEYLASQNTFKNELKFIKEYRKEYGVS
;
A
#
# COMPACT_ATOMS: atom_id res chain seq x y z
N LYS A 1 -9.27 6.95 -21.74
CA LYS A 1 -9.63 6.67 -21.65
C LYS A 1 -9.98 6.28 -21.69
N GLU A 2 -9.55 6.31 -21.87
CA GLU A 2 -9.89 5.95 -21.80
C GLU A 2 -10.01 5.28 -21.76
N ILE A 3 -9.87 5.01 -22.02
CA ILE A 3 -10.04 4.43 -21.87
C ILE A 3 -10.43 3.90 -21.90
N LYS A 4 -10.42 3.75 -22.13
CA LYS A 4 -10.84 3.33 -22.15
C LYS A 4 -11.33 2.80 -22.32
N ASP A 5 -11.25 2.67 -22.51
CA ASP A 5 -11.64 2.20 -22.69
C ASP A 5 -11.81 1.53 -22.75
N HIS A 6 -11.62 1.17 -22.86
CA HIS A 6 -11.55 0.73 -22.88
C HIS A 6 -11.31 0.26 -22.50
N GLY A 7 -11.65 -0.05 -22.73
CA GLY A 7 -11.10 -0.11 -22.58
C GLY A 7 -10.65 -0.41 -22.07
N GLU A 8 -10.67 -0.58 -22.00
CA GLU A 8 -9.81 -0.92 -21.55
C GLU A 8 -8.44 -1.20 -21.92
N GLY A 9 -8.02 -1.44 -22.95
CA GLY A 9 -6.76 -1.80 -23.51
C GLY A 9 -5.60 -0.95 -23.09
N GLY A 10 -5.78 0.34 -22.89
CA GLY A 10 -4.73 1.24 -22.43
C GLY A 10 -4.38 1.12 -20.95
N THR A 11 -5.11 0.30 -20.22
CA THR A 11 -4.95 0.16 -18.78
C THR A 11 -3.83 -0.82 -18.43
N ILE A 12 -3.58 -1.81 -19.27
CA ILE A 12 -2.60 -2.86 -19.02
C ILE A 12 -1.46 -2.75 -20.01
N ILE A 13 -0.25 -2.75 -19.50
CA ILE A 13 0.97 -2.75 -20.30
C ILE A 13 1.77 -3.98 -19.91
N GLY A 14 2.23 -4.75 -20.89
CA GLY A 14 3.03 -5.93 -20.67
C GLY A 14 2.25 -7.21 -20.89
N ALA A 15 2.55 -8.22 -20.07
CA ALA A 15 1.93 -9.54 -20.22
C ALA A 15 0.45 -9.51 -19.88
N PRO A 16 -0.34 -10.43 -20.47
CA PRO A 16 -1.75 -10.53 -20.10
C PRO A 16 -1.93 -10.81 -18.61
N VAL A 17 -2.94 -10.17 -18.01
CA VAL A 17 -3.27 -10.37 -16.61
C VAL A 17 -4.18 -11.59 -16.47
N ARG A 18 -3.65 -12.68 -15.94
CA ARG A 18 -4.45 -13.89 -15.70
C ARG A 18 -3.78 -14.76 -14.66
N GLY A 19 -4.55 -15.66 -14.05
CA GLY A 19 -4.06 -16.51 -13.00
C GLY A 19 -3.87 -15.74 -11.70
N ARG A 20 -2.97 -16.19 -10.89
CA ARG A 20 -2.68 -15.55 -9.60
C ARG A 20 -1.77 -14.34 -9.83
N VAL A 21 -2.20 -13.18 -9.38
CA VAL A 21 -1.50 -11.92 -9.63
C VAL A 21 -1.11 -11.28 -8.29
N LEU A 22 0.15 -10.94 -8.15
CA LEU A 22 0.67 -10.21 -7.00
C LEU A 22 0.68 -8.72 -7.33
N ILE A 23 0.08 -7.92 -6.46
CA ILE A 23 0.06 -6.46 -6.63
C ILE A 23 1.27 -5.88 -5.90
N ILE A 24 2.02 -5.03 -6.58
CA ILE A 24 3.16 -4.32 -5.99
C ILE A 24 2.92 -2.83 -6.13
N ASP A 25 3.04 -2.11 -5.02
CA ASP A 25 2.86 -0.67 -5.00
C ASP A 25 3.90 -0.04 -4.07
N ASP A 26 4.02 1.28 -4.09
CA ASP A 26 4.97 1.97 -3.21
C ASP A 26 4.38 2.21 -1.83
N VAL A 27 3.32 3.00 -1.72
CA VAL A 27 2.68 3.37 -0.46
C VAL A 27 1.17 3.31 -0.63
N ILE A 28 0.46 2.84 0.39
CA ILE A 28 -0.99 2.90 0.41
C ILE A 28 -1.42 4.00 1.37
N SER A 29 -2.15 5.01 0.86
CA SER A 29 -2.72 6.08 1.70
C SER A 29 -4.20 5.86 1.93
N ALA A 30 -4.99 5.77 0.85
CA ALA A 30 -6.44 5.60 0.93
C ALA A 30 -6.93 4.33 0.23
N GLY A 31 -6.01 3.54 -0.30
CA GLY A 31 -6.38 2.29 -0.96
C GLY A 31 -6.95 2.43 -2.36
N THR A 32 -7.01 3.64 -2.92
CA THR A 32 -7.62 3.88 -4.24
C THR A 32 -6.91 3.10 -5.34
N SER A 33 -5.59 3.17 -5.41
CA SER A 33 -4.82 2.45 -6.43
C SER A 33 -4.96 0.95 -6.30
N ILE A 34 -5.05 0.44 -5.08
CA ILE A 34 -5.26 -0.99 -4.86
C ILE A 34 -6.66 -1.41 -5.30
N ASN A 35 -7.67 -0.59 -4.98
CA ASN A 35 -9.04 -0.86 -5.44
C ASN A 35 -9.10 -0.94 -6.97
N GLU A 36 -8.44 -0.02 -7.66
CA GLU A 36 -8.36 -0.01 -9.10
C GLU A 36 -7.63 -1.24 -9.65
N ALA A 37 -6.50 -1.58 -9.03
CA ALA A 37 -5.70 -2.74 -9.44
C ALA A 37 -6.50 -4.04 -9.30
N VAL A 38 -7.19 -4.22 -8.18
CA VAL A 38 -8.02 -5.41 -7.98
C VAL A 38 -9.14 -5.47 -9.02
N SER A 39 -9.78 -4.33 -9.31
CA SER A 39 -10.84 -4.26 -10.33
C SER A 39 -10.31 -4.65 -11.71
N ILE A 40 -9.12 -4.18 -12.07
CA ILE A 40 -8.50 -4.51 -13.35
C ILE A 40 -8.20 -6.01 -13.42
N ILE A 41 -7.64 -6.57 -12.35
CA ILE A 41 -7.32 -7.99 -12.30
C ILE A 41 -8.57 -8.84 -12.39
N ASP A 42 -9.60 -8.49 -11.63
CA ASP A 42 -10.86 -9.22 -11.63
C ASP A 42 -11.61 -9.09 -12.97
N GLY A 43 -11.45 -7.96 -13.65
CA GLY A 43 -12.05 -7.73 -14.97
C GLY A 43 -11.33 -8.45 -16.11
N ASN A 44 -10.19 -9.06 -15.79
CA ASN A 44 -9.43 -9.90 -16.73
C ASN A 44 -9.26 -11.27 -16.09
N ASP A 45 -8.84 -12.25 -16.62
CA ASP A 45 -8.86 -13.62 -16.09
C ASP A 45 -7.90 -13.83 -14.90
N GLY A 46 -7.73 -12.82 -14.06
CA GLY A 46 -6.79 -12.86 -12.95
C GLY A 46 -7.49 -12.91 -11.59
N SER A 47 -6.70 -13.22 -10.58
CA SER A 47 -7.12 -13.22 -9.19
C SER A 47 -5.99 -12.60 -8.36
N ALA A 48 -6.27 -11.53 -7.63
CA ALA A 48 -5.27 -10.91 -6.76
C ALA A 48 -4.96 -11.85 -5.60
N CYS A 49 -3.72 -12.27 -5.49
CA CYS A 49 -3.33 -13.26 -4.47
C CYS A 49 -2.51 -12.65 -3.33
N GLY A 50 -2.06 -11.42 -3.46
CA GLY A 50 -1.32 -10.74 -2.41
C GLY A 50 -0.98 -9.32 -2.83
N ILE A 51 -0.59 -8.53 -1.84
CA ILE A 51 -0.17 -7.15 -2.05
C ILE A 51 1.13 -6.93 -1.29
N ILE A 52 2.12 -6.36 -1.98
CA ILE A 52 3.38 -5.97 -1.35
C ILE A 52 3.57 -4.48 -1.59
N VAL A 53 3.79 -3.73 -0.52
CA VAL A 53 4.09 -2.31 -0.63
C VAL A 53 5.50 -2.05 -0.11
N ALA A 54 6.14 -1.01 -0.63
CA ALA A 54 7.49 -0.68 -0.19
C ALA A 54 7.49 -0.21 1.26
N ILE A 55 6.59 0.70 1.61
CA ILE A 55 6.55 1.29 2.96
C ILE A 55 5.13 1.26 3.49
N ASP A 56 4.99 0.77 4.73
CA ASP A 56 3.78 0.93 5.52
C ASP A 56 4.04 2.06 6.52
N ARG A 57 3.40 3.21 6.31
CA ARG A 57 3.56 4.35 7.20
C ARG A 57 2.78 4.20 8.50
N GLN A 58 2.01 3.16 8.64
CA GLN A 58 1.25 2.84 9.85
C GLN A 58 0.32 4.00 10.25
N GLU A 59 -0.21 4.67 9.26
CA GLU A 59 -1.14 5.79 9.44
C GLU A 59 -2.57 5.31 9.44
N LYS A 60 -3.42 5.98 10.21
CA LYS A 60 -4.85 5.72 10.18
C LYS A 60 -5.40 6.03 8.81
N GLY A 61 -6.28 5.16 8.33
CA GLY A 61 -7.03 5.40 7.11
C GLY A 61 -8.32 6.14 7.41
N ALA A 62 -9.42 5.68 6.83
CA ALA A 62 -10.73 6.28 7.02
C ALA A 62 -11.28 6.06 8.44
N GLY A 63 -10.75 5.07 9.17
CA GLY A 63 -11.16 4.77 10.53
C GLY A 63 -9.95 4.67 11.45
N ASP A 64 -10.01 3.81 12.44
CA ASP A 64 -8.93 3.65 13.42
C ASP A 64 -7.85 2.68 12.97
N ILE A 65 -8.05 2.00 11.86
CA ILE A 65 -7.05 1.07 11.32
C ILE A 65 -6.30 1.72 10.16
N SER A 66 -5.14 1.17 9.83
CA SER A 66 -4.34 1.71 8.73
C SER A 66 -4.97 1.37 7.38
N ALA A 67 -4.58 2.11 6.33
CA ALA A 67 -5.03 1.84 4.97
C ALA A 67 -4.68 0.41 4.53
N ILE A 68 -3.51 -0.09 4.96
CA ILE A 68 -3.10 -1.46 4.65
C ILE A 68 -4.02 -2.48 5.31
N GLN A 69 -4.34 -2.28 6.59
CA GLN A 69 -5.25 -3.18 7.30
C GLN A 69 -6.64 -3.17 6.67
N ASP A 70 -7.11 -1.99 6.29
CA ASP A 70 -8.42 -1.84 5.65
C ASP A 70 -8.47 -2.61 4.32
N VAL A 71 -7.46 -2.46 3.49
CA VAL A 71 -7.35 -3.15 2.21
C VAL A 71 -7.28 -4.67 2.41
N SER A 72 -6.46 -5.12 3.37
CA SER A 72 -6.34 -6.54 3.67
C SER A 72 -7.67 -7.13 4.11
N ASN A 73 -8.40 -6.41 4.95
CA ASN A 73 -9.72 -6.85 5.43
C ASN A 73 -10.75 -6.86 4.30
N LYS A 74 -10.74 -5.82 3.48
CA LYS A 74 -11.72 -5.65 2.41
C LYS A 74 -11.62 -6.74 1.36
N PHE A 75 -10.42 -7.09 0.94
CA PHE A 75 -10.21 -8.06 -0.13
C PHE A 75 -9.85 -9.44 0.39
N ASN A 76 -9.60 -9.58 1.69
CA ASN A 76 -9.22 -10.84 2.34
C ASN A 76 -8.02 -11.48 1.64
N ILE A 77 -7.01 -10.67 1.34
CA ILE A 77 -5.75 -11.14 0.74
C ILE A 77 -4.57 -10.68 1.59
N PRO A 78 -3.48 -11.46 1.63
CA PRO A 78 -2.30 -11.10 2.41
C PRO A 78 -1.69 -9.80 1.92
N THR A 79 -1.34 -8.90 2.86
CA THR A 79 -0.71 -7.63 2.54
C THR A 79 0.55 -7.49 3.38
N LEU A 80 1.67 -7.26 2.73
CA LEU A 80 2.98 -7.16 3.36
C LEU A 80 3.65 -5.86 2.96
N SER A 81 4.55 -5.38 3.82
CA SER A 81 5.41 -4.26 3.48
C SER A 81 6.87 -4.66 3.59
N ILE A 82 7.73 -3.98 2.84
CA ILE A 82 9.17 -4.21 2.95
C ILE A 82 9.67 -3.57 4.24
N ILE A 83 9.27 -2.32 4.51
CA ILE A 83 9.60 -1.63 5.77
C ILE A 83 8.37 -0.92 6.29
N THR A 84 8.38 -0.60 7.59
CA THR A 84 7.33 0.16 8.26
C THR A 84 7.92 1.46 8.79
N LEU A 85 7.05 2.40 9.19
CA LEU A 85 7.49 3.61 9.86
C LEU A 85 8.22 3.28 11.15
N ASP A 86 7.77 2.26 11.89
CA ASP A 86 8.46 1.82 13.11
C ASP A 86 9.90 1.38 12.81
N ASN A 87 10.13 0.68 11.69
CA ASN A 87 11.47 0.30 11.26
C ASN A 87 12.35 1.53 11.04
N ILE A 88 11.79 2.57 10.40
CA ILE A 88 12.51 3.81 10.14
C ILE A 88 12.87 4.50 11.45
N ILE A 89 11.91 4.56 12.38
CA ILE A 89 12.14 5.15 13.70
C ILE A 89 13.27 4.43 14.44
N GLU A 90 13.26 3.10 14.42
CA GLU A 90 14.32 2.29 15.05
C GLU A 90 15.69 2.59 14.44
N TYR A 91 15.73 2.66 13.10
CA TYR A 91 16.97 2.96 12.41
C TYR A 91 17.51 4.34 12.81
N LEU A 92 16.66 5.37 12.78
CA LEU A 92 17.06 6.73 13.13
C LEU A 92 17.48 6.84 14.59
N ALA A 93 16.81 6.10 15.47
CA ALA A 93 17.15 6.07 16.88
C ALA A 93 18.54 5.47 17.13
N SER A 94 18.99 4.58 16.25
CA SER A 94 20.31 3.96 16.34
C SER A 94 21.42 4.89 15.82
N GLN A 95 21.06 6.00 15.17
CA GLN A 95 22.01 6.96 14.60
C GLN A 95 22.03 8.23 15.42
N ASN A 96 23.22 8.71 15.75
CA ASN A 96 23.36 9.95 16.53
C ASN A 96 23.16 11.21 15.70
N THR A 97 23.06 11.08 14.39
CA THR A 97 23.05 12.20 13.44
C THR A 97 21.65 12.78 13.19
N PHE A 98 20.59 11.99 13.43
CA PHE A 98 19.23 12.35 13.01
C PHE A 98 18.30 12.65 14.19
N LYS A 99 18.80 13.29 15.24
CA LYS A 99 18.00 13.53 16.46
C LYS A 99 16.76 14.40 16.22
N ASN A 100 16.91 15.47 15.43
CA ASN A 100 15.79 16.36 15.13
C ASN A 100 14.77 15.67 14.23
N GLU A 101 15.22 14.98 13.20
CA GLU A 101 14.37 14.22 12.28
C GLU A 101 13.62 13.14 13.04
N LEU A 102 14.28 12.44 13.93
CA LEU A 102 13.65 11.41 14.75
C LEU A 102 12.53 12.00 15.61
N LYS A 103 12.77 13.16 16.21
CA LYS A 103 11.76 13.83 17.04
C LYS A 103 10.52 14.16 16.20
N PHE A 104 10.69 14.74 15.02
CA PHE A 104 9.59 15.10 14.14
C PHE A 104 8.81 13.86 13.68
N ILE A 105 9.50 12.78 13.34
CA ILE A 105 8.85 11.55 12.91
C ILE A 105 8.05 10.92 14.05
N LYS A 106 8.58 10.93 15.26
CA LYS A 106 7.86 10.40 16.42
C LYS A 106 6.60 11.20 16.72
N GLU A 107 6.66 12.53 16.58
CA GLU A 107 5.51 13.39 16.75
C GLU A 107 4.45 13.11 15.68
N TYR A 108 4.88 12.95 14.44
CA TYR A 108 4.02 12.58 13.33
C TYR A 108 3.34 11.23 13.58
N ARG A 109 4.11 10.24 14.01
CA ARG A 109 3.62 8.90 14.32
C ARG A 109 2.56 8.95 15.42
N LYS A 110 2.77 9.79 16.43
CA LYS A 110 1.84 9.95 17.53
C LYS A 110 0.50 10.53 17.07
N GLU A 111 0.56 11.48 16.14
CA GLU A 111 -0.64 12.18 15.66
C GLU A 111 -1.43 11.37 14.64
N TYR A 112 -0.75 10.78 13.68
CA TYR A 112 -1.40 10.13 12.53
C TYR A 112 -1.34 8.61 12.54
N GLY A 113 -0.52 8.03 13.40
CA GLY A 113 -0.29 6.61 13.38
C GLY A 113 -1.39 5.79 14.06
N VAL A 114 -1.45 4.52 13.70
CA VAL A 114 -2.30 3.56 14.41
C VAL A 114 -1.62 3.17 15.72
N SER A 115 -2.43 2.88 16.73
CA SER A 115 -1.88 2.47 18.04
C SER A 115 -1.54 1.00 18.07
#